data_766ae558f6c96c21573399c266c43893
#
_entry.id   766ae558f6c96c21573399c266c43893
#
_cell.length_a   1.000
_cell.length_b   1.000
_cell.length_c   1.000
_cell.angle_alpha   90.00
_cell.angle_beta   90.00
_cell.angle_gamma   90.00
#
_symmetry.space_group_name_H-M   'P 1'
#
loop_
_entity.id
_entity.type
_entity.pdbx_description
1 polymer ?
#
loop_
_entity_poly.entity_id
_entity_poly.type
_entity_poly.pdbx_seq_one_letter_code
_entity_poly.pdbx_strand_id
1 'polypeptide(L)'
;MISSPEPPGWISPAQIWRFYDGAREAFAALNSRLVADRVEPTSILFGLALKDSQLLLRELRSELDREVTLALCACLESILRRDFEARVRRRFKDKVSREFRNLAKRAKNPKRARFEDILDIWKKASG
;
A
#
# COMPACT_ATOMS: atom_id res chain seq x y z
N MET A 1 7.42 10.76 -23.64
CA MET A 1 6.52 11.15 -22.56
C MET A 1 7.32 11.37 -21.29
N ILE A 2 7.35 12.57 -20.79
CA ILE A 2 8.08 12.88 -19.57
C ILE A 2 7.17 12.57 -18.39
N SER A 3 7.51 11.55 -17.62
CA SER A 3 6.80 11.30 -16.37
C SER A 3 7.17 12.40 -15.37
N SER A 4 6.20 12.94 -14.66
CA SER A 4 6.46 13.88 -13.58
C SER A 4 7.37 13.23 -12.54
N PRO A 5 8.39 13.94 -12.03
CA PRO A 5 9.22 13.37 -10.97
C PRO A 5 8.35 13.05 -9.75
N GLU A 6 8.58 11.88 -9.18
CA GLU A 6 7.90 11.48 -7.95
C GLU A 6 8.34 12.38 -6.79
N PRO A 7 7.40 12.77 -5.91
CA PRO A 7 7.76 13.57 -4.73
C PRO A 7 8.78 12.85 -3.85
N PRO A 8 9.62 13.59 -3.11
CA PRO A 8 10.50 12.99 -2.12
C PRO A 8 9.72 12.11 -1.13
N GLY A 9 10.22 10.92 -0.85
CA GLY A 9 9.57 9.96 0.04
C GLY A 9 8.42 9.16 -0.60
N TRP A 10 8.18 9.34 -1.90
CA TRP A 10 7.17 8.57 -2.61
C TRP A 10 7.60 7.11 -2.75
N ILE A 11 6.71 6.20 -2.35
CA ILE A 11 6.89 4.76 -2.53
C ILE A 11 5.87 4.28 -3.56
N SER A 12 6.36 3.68 -4.64
CA SER A 12 5.48 3.17 -5.69
C SER A 12 4.90 1.80 -5.32
N PRO A 13 3.75 1.40 -5.90
CA PRO A 13 3.23 0.06 -5.71
C PRO A 13 4.24 -1.03 -6.10
N ALA A 14 5.04 -0.80 -7.13
CA ALA A 14 6.08 -1.75 -7.56
C ALA A 14 7.15 -1.96 -6.49
N GLN A 15 7.56 -0.89 -5.78
CA GLN A 15 8.50 -0.98 -4.68
C GLN A 15 7.91 -1.75 -3.50
N ILE A 16 6.64 -1.54 -3.19
CA ILE A 16 5.93 -2.25 -2.12
C ILE A 16 5.87 -3.73 -2.43
N TRP A 17 5.51 -4.12 -3.66
CA TRP A 17 5.46 -5.51 -4.07
C TRP A 17 6.83 -6.17 -4.06
N ARG A 18 7.87 -5.45 -4.48
CA ARG A 18 9.25 -5.96 -4.43
C ARG A 18 9.70 -6.25 -3.00
N PHE A 19 9.40 -5.34 -2.09
CA PHE A 19 9.67 -5.54 -0.66
C PHE A 19 8.93 -6.76 -0.12
N TYR A 20 7.65 -6.89 -0.46
CA TYR A 20 6.82 -8.01 -0.03
C TYR A 20 7.38 -9.36 -0.53
N ASP A 21 7.71 -9.44 -1.82
CA ASP A 21 8.26 -10.66 -2.42
C ASP A 21 9.59 -11.04 -1.78
N GLY A 22 10.47 -10.06 -1.56
CA GLY A 22 11.76 -10.29 -0.90
C GLY A 22 11.60 -10.77 0.54
N ALA A 23 10.69 -10.18 1.29
CA ALA A 23 10.41 -10.59 2.67
C ALA A 23 9.81 -12.00 2.74
N ARG A 24 8.90 -12.34 1.83
CA ARG A 24 8.33 -13.70 1.75
C ARG A 24 9.41 -14.73 1.44
N GLU A 25 10.30 -14.41 0.52
CA GLU A 25 11.43 -15.30 0.19
C GLU A 25 12.33 -15.51 1.41
N ALA A 26 12.63 -14.46 2.16
CA ALA A 26 13.42 -14.55 3.38
C ALA A 26 12.72 -15.44 4.44
N PHE A 27 11.43 -15.30 4.64
CA PHE A 27 10.68 -16.15 5.57
C PHE A 27 10.65 -17.60 5.11
N ALA A 28 10.52 -17.86 3.82
CA ALA A 28 10.57 -19.21 3.27
C ALA A 28 11.93 -19.86 3.51
N ALA A 29 13.02 -19.10 3.35
CA ALA A 29 14.38 -19.58 3.64
C ALA A 29 14.55 -19.91 5.12
N LEU A 30 14.05 -19.06 6.02
CA LEU A 30 14.09 -19.31 7.46
C LEU A 30 13.31 -20.58 7.83
N ASN A 31 12.14 -20.76 7.25
CA ASN A 31 11.33 -21.94 7.48
C ASN A 31 12.04 -23.22 7.01
N SER A 32 12.69 -23.16 5.85
CA SER A 32 13.47 -24.30 5.33
C SER A 32 14.63 -24.66 6.25
N ARG A 33 15.34 -23.68 6.80
CA ARG A 33 16.42 -23.90 7.76
C ARG A 33 15.87 -24.47 9.07
N LEU A 34 14.74 -23.99 9.53
CA LEU A 34 14.10 -24.48 10.74
C LEU A 34 13.74 -25.96 10.62
N VAL A 35 13.12 -26.35 9.50
CA VAL A 35 12.74 -27.74 9.22
C VAL A 35 13.97 -28.65 9.11
N ALA A 36 15.08 -28.12 8.54
CA ALA A 36 16.34 -28.86 8.41
C ALA A 36 17.21 -28.84 9.67
N ASP A 37 16.76 -28.22 10.76
CA ASP A 37 17.52 -28.02 12.00
C ASP A 37 18.87 -27.32 11.77
N ARG A 38 18.87 -26.28 10.90
CA ARG A 38 20.06 -25.51 10.52
C ARG A 38 19.92 -24.03 10.86
N VAL A 39 19.32 -23.72 12.02
CA VAL A 39 19.13 -22.34 12.45
C VAL A 39 20.48 -21.76 12.89
N GLU A 40 20.82 -20.59 12.34
CA GLU A 40 22.03 -19.86 12.69
C GLU A 40 21.99 -19.32 14.13
N PRO A 41 23.12 -19.31 14.87
CA PRO A 41 23.14 -18.76 16.24
C PRO A 41 22.71 -17.30 16.35
N THR A 42 22.83 -16.52 15.27
CA THR A 42 22.41 -15.12 15.21
C THR A 42 20.94 -14.94 14.81
N SER A 43 20.25 -16.02 14.44
CA SER A 43 18.84 -15.97 14.06
C SER A 43 17.95 -15.71 15.27
N ILE A 44 16.84 -14.99 15.05
CA ILE A 44 15.78 -14.79 16.06
C ILE A 44 15.13 -16.11 16.48
N LEU A 45 15.29 -17.16 15.66
CA LEU A 45 14.72 -18.49 15.95
C LEU A 45 15.64 -19.38 16.78
N PHE A 46 16.90 -18.94 16.97
CA PHE A 46 17.87 -19.77 17.68
C PHE A 46 17.49 -19.97 19.15
N GLY A 47 17.53 -21.22 19.60
CA GLY A 47 17.20 -21.58 20.97
C GLY A 47 15.71 -21.73 21.28
N LEU A 48 14.84 -21.45 20.32
CA LEU A 48 13.39 -21.64 20.48
C LEU A 48 12.98 -23.08 20.17
N ALA A 49 11.95 -23.57 20.87
CA ALA A 49 11.32 -24.82 20.50
C ALA A 49 10.70 -24.71 19.09
N LEU A 50 10.62 -25.84 18.38
CA LEU A 50 10.06 -25.86 17.02
C LEU A 50 8.68 -25.21 16.95
N LYS A 51 7.79 -25.53 17.88
CA LYS A 51 6.44 -24.99 17.94
C LYS A 51 6.45 -23.47 18.09
N ASP A 52 7.31 -22.93 18.96
CA ASP A 52 7.43 -21.50 19.20
C ASP A 52 8.03 -20.77 17.99
N SER A 53 9.01 -21.39 17.32
CA SER A 53 9.58 -20.86 16.09
C SER A 53 8.54 -20.79 14.97
N GLN A 54 7.73 -21.82 14.80
CA GLN A 54 6.67 -21.86 13.81
C GLN A 54 5.60 -20.78 14.08
N LEU A 55 5.24 -20.62 15.36
CA LEU A 55 4.30 -19.58 15.76
C LEU A 55 4.85 -18.17 15.46
N LEU A 56 6.11 -17.93 15.81
CA LEU A 56 6.77 -16.65 15.56
C LEU A 56 6.80 -16.32 14.05
N LEU A 57 7.18 -17.29 13.21
CA LEU A 57 7.18 -17.09 11.76
C LEU A 57 5.79 -16.77 11.23
N ARG A 58 4.77 -17.44 11.75
CA ARG A 58 3.37 -17.17 11.35
C ARG A 58 2.94 -15.76 11.72
N GLU A 59 3.29 -15.31 12.93
CA GLU A 59 2.99 -13.95 13.39
C GLU A 59 3.70 -12.89 12.55
N LEU A 60 4.98 -13.11 12.23
CA LEU A 60 5.75 -12.19 11.40
C LEU A 60 5.19 -12.11 9.98
N ARG A 61 4.74 -13.22 9.40
CA ARG A 61 4.11 -13.22 8.08
C ARG A 61 2.77 -12.49 8.09
N SER A 62 1.97 -12.67 9.13
CA SER A 62 0.70 -11.95 9.29
C SER A 62 0.94 -10.44 9.42
N GLU A 63 1.95 -10.03 10.16
CA GLU A 63 2.33 -8.63 10.32
C GLU A 63 2.82 -8.04 8.99
N LEU A 64 3.61 -8.79 8.24
CA LEU A 64 4.05 -8.38 6.90
C LEU A 64 2.85 -8.14 5.98
N ASP A 65 1.89 -9.05 5.94
CA ASP A 65 0.69 -8.92 5.11
C ASP A 65 -0.10 -7.67 5.50
N ARG A 66 -0.24 -7.41 6.80
CA ARG A 66 -0.93 -6.22 7.31
C ARG A 66 -0.24 -4.94 6.88
N GLU A 67 1.07 -4.84 7.08
CA GLU A 67 1.83 -3.64 6.75
C GLU A 67 1.84 -3.36 5.25
N VAL A 68 1.99 -4.40 4.43
CA VAL A 68 1.95 -4.25 2.97
C VAL A 68 0.56 -3.81 2.50
N THR A 69 -0.50 -4.36 3.08
CA THR A 69 -1.87 -3.95 2.77
C THR A 69 -2.08 -2.48 3.09
N LEU A 70 -1.65 -2.03 4.27
CA LEU A 70 -1.75 -0.61 4.66
C LEU A 70 -0.94 0.29 3.74
N ALA A 71 0.27 -0.12 3.37
CA ALA A 71 1.11 0.64 2.45
C ALA A 71 0.49 0.76 1.05
N LEU A 72 -0.10 -0.32 0.54
CA LEU A 72 -0.80 -0.31 -0.75
C LEU A 72 -2.05 0.58 -0.70
N CYS A 73 -2.81 0.53 0.38
CA CYS A 73 -3.97 1.40 0.56
C CYS A 73 -3.57 2.88 0.62
N ALA A 74 -2.51 3.22 1.35
CA ALA A 74 -2.00 4.58 1.42
C ALA A 74 -1.49 5.06 0.05
N CYS A 75 -0.83 4.19 -0.69
CA CYS A 75 -0.35 4.49 -2.04
C CYS A 75 -1.52 4.74 -3.00
N LEU A 76 -2.55 3.90 -2.96
CA LEU A 76 -3.77 4.05 -3.75
C LEU A 76 -4.47 5.36 -3.41
N GLU A 77 -4.61 5.68 -2.13
CA GLU A 77 -5.20 6.95 -1.69
C GLU A 77 -4.44 8.15 -2.26
N SER A 78 -3.11 8.14 -2.20
CA SER A 78 -2.27 9.19 -2.76
C SER A 78 -2.48 9.36 -4.25
N ILE A 79 -2.54 8.26 -5.00
CA ILE A 79 -2.75 8.28 -6.45
C ILE A 79 -4.11 8.89 -6.78
N LEU A 80 -5.16 8.45 -6.10
CA LEU A 80 -6.52 8.93 -6.34
C LEU A 80 -6.71 10.38 -5.92
N ARG A 81 -6.07 10.83 -4.84
CA ARG A 81 -6.10 12.24 -4.43
C ARG A 81 -5.39 13.14 -5.43
N ARG A 82 -4.26 12.72 -5.96
CA ARG A 82 -3.54 13.48 -7.00
C ARG A 82 -4.38 13.59 -8.27
N ASP A 83 -5.02 12.50 -8.68
CA ASP A 83 -5.93 12.51 -9.81
C ASP A 83 -7.10 13.47 -9.57
N PHE A 84 -7.70 13.41 -8.39
CA PHE A 84 -8.77 14.33 -7.97
C PHE A 84 -8.33 15.79 -8.06
N GLU A 85 -7.20 16.14 -7.44
CA GLU A 85 -6.68 17.51 -7.44
C GLU A 85 -6.35 17.99 -8.86
N ALA A 86 -5.76 17.11 -9.69
CA ALA A 86 -5.44 17.44 -11.06
C ALA A 86 -6.70 17.69 -11.90
N ARG A 87 -7.72 16.87 -11.75
CA ARG A 87 -8.99 17.02 -12.48
C ARG A 87 -9.74 18.29 -12.06
N VAL A 88 -9.72 18.61 -10.79
CA VAL A 88 -10.31 19.87 -10.28
C VAL A 88 -9.57 21.09 -10.83
N ARG A 89 -8.25 21.08 -10.77
CA ARG A 89 -7.41 22.20 -11.22
C ARG A 89 -7.48 22.42 -12.72
N ARG A 90 -7.44 21.33 -13.51
CA ARG A 90 -7.44 21.39 -14.98
C ARG A 90 -8.83 21.58 -15.58
N ARG A 91 -9.86 21.43 -14.77
CA ARG A 91 -11.26 21.65 -15.17
C ARG A 91 -11.67 20.81 -16.40
N PHE A 92 -11.34 19.54 -16.40
CA PHE A 92 -11.77 18.62 -17.46
C PHE A 92 -13.31 18.58 -17.54
N LYS A 93 -13.83 18.37 -18.75
CA LYS A 93 -15.28 18.43 -19.03
C LYS A 93 -16.02 17.11 -18.81
N ASP A 94 -15.32 16.03 -18.48
CA ASP A 94 -15.95 14.74 -18.23
C ASP A 94 -16.79 14.76 -16.94
N LYS A 95 -17.72 13.82 -16.84
CA LYS A 95 -18.66 13.72 -15.72
C LYS A 95 -17.95 13.62 -14.37
N VAL A 96 -16.95 12.76 -14.27
CA VAL A 96 -16.19 12.55 -13.02
C VAL A 96 -15.53 13.85 -12.56
N SER A 97 -14.86 14.57 -13.47
CA SER A 97 -14.20 15.83 -13.13
C SER A 97 -15.18 16.91 -12.69
N ARG A 98 -16.38 16.96 -13.31
CA ARG A 98 -17.43 17.89 -12.90
C ARG A 98 -17.93 17.58 -11.48
N GLU A 99 -18.14 16.32 -11.15
CA GLU A 99 -18.54 15.92 -9.80
C GLU A 99 -17.43 16.18 -8.79
N PHE A 100 -16.17 16.00 -9.17
CA PHE A 100 -15.02 16.35 -8.33
C PHE A 100 -14.97 17.85 -8.04
N ARG A 101 -15.24 18.72 -9.02
CA ARG A 101 -15.31 20.17 -8.78
C ARG A 101 -16.43 20.54 -7.81
N ASN A 102 -17.57 19.87 -7.92
CA ASN A 102 -18.67 20.07 -6.98
C ASN A 102 -18.29 19.65 -5.56
N LEU A 103 -17.60 18.51 -5.43
CA LEU A 103 -17.09 18.05 -4.14
C LEU A 103 -16.09 19.03 -3.55
N ALA A 104 -15.15 19.54 -4.35
CA ALA A 104 -14.16 20.51 -3.91
C ALA A 104 -14.82 21.81 -3.41
N LYS A 105 -15.87 22.28 -4.07
CA LYS A 105 -16.63 23.45 -3.64
C LYS A 105 -17.32 23.20 -2.30
N ARG A 106 -17.94 22.04 -2.11
CA ARG A 106 -18.60 21.68 -0.85
C ARG A 106 -17.61 21.61 0.31
N ALA A 107 -16.41 21.10 0.04
CA ALA A 107 -15.35 20.99 1.02
C ALA A 107 -14.58 22.29 1.25
N LYS A 108 -14.87 23.35 0.47
CA LYS A 108 -14.18 24.65 0.45
C LYS A 108 -12.72 24.60 -0.01
N ASN A 109 -12.08 23.45 0.04
CA ASN A 109 -10.70 23.24 -0.39
C ASN A 109 -10.56 21.80 -0.86
N PRO A 110 -9.96 21.54 -2.04
CA PRO A 110 -9.76 20.17 -2.53
C PRO A 110 -9.02 19.27 -1.53
N LYS A 111 -8.07 19.84 -0.77
CA LYS A 111 -7.31 19.08 0.24
C LYS A 111 -8.17 18.60 1.41
N ARG A 112 -9.33 19.19 1.64
CA ARG A 112 -10.26 18.82 2.71
C ARG A 112 -11.32 17.82 2.26
N ALA A 113 -11.38 17.51 0.97
CA ALA A 113 -12.30 16.51 0.47
C ALA A 113 -11.98 15.12 1.08
N ARG A 114 -13.01 14.41 1.53
CA ARG A 114 -12.82 13.09 2.13
C ARG A 114 -12.52 12.07 1.04
N PHE A 115 -11.56 11.18 1.31
CA PHE A 115 -11.19 10.12 0.39
C PHE A 115 -12.40 9.24 0.03
N GLU A 116 -13.26 8.94 0.99
CA GLU A 116 -14.47 8.16 0.78
C GLU A 116 -15.38 8.78 -0.29
N ASP A 117 -15.53 10.11 -0.27
CA ASP A 117 -16.36 10.83 -1.24
C ASP A 117 -15.75 10.79 -2.64
N ILE A 118 -14.43 10.91 -2.73
CA ILE A 118 -13.70 10.75 -4.00
C ILE A 118 -13.92 9.35 -4.57
N LEU A 119 -13.78 8.34 -3.73
CA LEU A 119 -13.94 6.95 -4.11
C LEU A 119 -15.37 6.64 -4.56
N ASP A 120 -16.37 7.20 -3.88
CA ASP A 120 -17.79 7.02 -4.24
C ASP A 120 -18.08 7.57 -5.64
N ILE A 121 -17.51 8.71 -6.01
CA ILE A 121 -17.67 9.28 -7.34
C ILE A 121 -17.10 8.32 -8.39
N TRP A 122 -15.91 7.77 -8.16
CA TRP A 122 -15.31 6.79 -9.05
C TRP A 122 -16.15 5.50 -9.17
N LYS A 123 -16.68 5.01 -8.06
CA LYS A 123 -17.54 3.82 -8.06
C LYS A 123 -18.80 4.00 -8.90
N LYS A 124 -19.44 5.16 -8.79
CA LYS A 124 -20.64 5.47 -9.57
C LYS A 124 -20.31 5.61 -11.05
N ALA A 125 -19.15 6.14 -11.40
CA ALA A 125 -18.74 6.31 -12.79
C ALA A 125 -18.36 4.97 -13.46
N SER A 126 -17.84 4.01 -12.69
CA SER A 126 -17.41 2.71 -13.20
C SER A 126 -18.48 1.63 -13.14
N GLY A 127 -19.57 1.90 -12.48
CA GLY A 127 -20.73 1.03 -12.40
C GLY A 127 -21.73 1.35 -13.46
#